data_25b73bdf47f7500725b38ff2b1b650c5
#
_entry.id   25b73bdf47f7500725b38ff2b1b650c5
#
_cell.length_a   1.000
_cell.length_b   1.000
_cell.length_c   1.000
_cell.angle_alpha   90.00
_cell.angle_beta   90.00
_cell.angle_gamma   90.00
#
_symmetry.space_group_name_H-M   'P 1'
#
loop_
_entity.id
_entity.type
_entity.pdbx_description
1 polymer ?
#
loop_
_entity_poly.entity_id
_entity_poly.type
_entity_poly.pdbx_seq_one_letter_code
_entity_poly.pdbx_strand_id
1 'polypeptide(L)'
;MIALGTIATRPRNMSVEIKKEIQLEIAHVLFIDIVGYSKLSINQQRTVVDELSEVVHRSDQFQKAEAAERLIKIPTGDGMALVFYTSPEAPAQCAIELSRMLKKYPRLQLRMGVHSGPVSGVLT
;
A
#
# COMPACT_ATOMS: atom_id res chain seq x y z
N MET A 1 2.84 -11.81 2.63
CA MET A 1 1.54 -12.03 1.99
C MET A 1 0.51 -11.10 2.59
N ILE A 2 -0.34 -10.56 1.75
CA ILE A 2 -1.39 -9.65 2.20
C ILE A 2 -2.72 -10.37 2.09
N ALA A 3 -3.40 -10.55 3.20
CA ALA A 3 -4.76 -11.08 3.24
C ALA A 3 -5.73 -9.91 3.35
N LEU A 4 -6.70 -9.85 2.48
CA LEU A 4 -7.66 -8.78 2.40
C LEU A 4 -9.02 -9.24 2.90
N GLY A 5 -9.35 -8.85 4.10
CA GLY A 5 -10.60 -9.20 4.70
C GLY A 5 -10.61 -10.58 5.33
N THR A 6 -11.74 -10.98 5.79
CA THR A 6 -11.98 -12.26 6.44
C THR A 6 -12.95 -13.09 5.61
N ILE A 7 -12.81 -14.40 5.72
CA ILE A 7 -13.73 -15.30 5.00
C ILE A 7 -15.12 -15.17 5.58
N ALA A 8 -16.06 -14.80 4.72
CA ALA A 8 -17.46 -14.77 5.09
C ALA A 8 -17.99 -16.21 5.16
N THR A 9 -18.59 -16.57 6.25
CA THR A 9 -19.18 -17.89 6.37
C THR A 9 -20.63 -17.87 5.94
N ARG A 10 -21.00 -18.84 5.12
CA ARG A 10 -22.37 -19.03 4.63
C ARG A 10 -22.87 -20.37 5.11
N PRO A 11 -24.07 -20.43 5.69
CA PRO A 11 -24.51 -21.68 6.29
C PRO A 11 -24.81 -22.81 5.31
N ARG A 12 -25.14 -22.51 4.08
CA ARG A 12 -25.45 -23.52 3.07
C ARG A 12 -24.56 -23.41 1.88
N ASN A 13 -24.30 -24.52 1.19
CA ASN A 13 -23.43 -24.55 0.00
C ASN A 13 -22.13 -23.84 0.21
N MET A 14 -21.51 -24.09 1.34
CA MET A 14 -20.35 -23.33 1.75
C MET A 14 -19.21 -23.41 0.75
N SER A 15 -18.94 -24.58 0.17
CA SER A 15 -17.85 -24.73 -0.80
C SER A 15 -18.09 -23.91 -2.06
N VAL A 16 -19.33 -23.84 -2.54
CA VAL A 16 -19.66 -23.05 -3.72
C VAL A 16 -19.60 -21.56 -3.40
N GLU A 17 -20.12 -21.17 -2.26
CA GLU A 17 -20.12 -19.76 -1.85
C GLU A 17 -18.72 -19.25 -1.53
N ILE A 18 -17.88 -20.07 -0.92
CA ILE A 18 -16.48 -19.71 -0.70
C ILE A 18 -15.77 -19.48 -2.03
N LYS A 19 -16.00 -20.32 -3.02
CA LYS A 19 -15.42 -20.13 -4.36
C LYS A 19 -15.87 -18.83 -5.00
N LYS A 20 -17.10 -18.40 -4.77
CA LYS A 20 -17.61 -17.14 -5.29
C LYS A 20 -17.04 -15.92 -4.54
N GLU A 21 -16.76 -16.09 -3.26
CA GLU A 21 -16.31 -14.98 -2.42
C GLU A 21 -14.80 -14.80 -2.42
N ILE A 22 -14.04 -15.87 -2.66
CA ILE A 22 -12.59 -15.79 -2.74
C ILE A 22 -12.23 -15.30 -4.14
N GLN A 23 -11.56 -14.17 -4.17
CA GLN A 23 -11.06 -13.58 -5.40
C GLN A 23 -9.55 -13.60 -5.39
N LEU A 24 -8.96 -14.18 -6.42
CA LEU A 24 -7.52 -14.20 -6.62
C LEU A 24 -7.19 -13.14 -7.67
N GLU A 25 -6.45 -12.15 -7.27
CA GLU A 25 -5.99 -11.09 -8.17
C GLU A 25 -4.49 -10.94 -8.06
N ILE A 26 -3.90 -10.44 -9.12
CA ILE A 26 -2.50 -10.02 -9.06
C ILE A 26 -2.48 -8.60 -8.52
N ALA A 27 -1.77 -8.40 -7.44
CA ALA A 27 -1.56 -7.09 -6.87
C ALA A 27 -0.11 -6.68 -7.05
N HIS A 28 0.10 -5.37 -7.10
CA HIS A 28 1.41 -4.77 -7.29
C HIS A 28 1.66 -3.86 -6.10
N VAL A 29 2.69 -4.17 -5.33
CA VAL A 29 2.89 -3.55 -4.02
C VAL A 29 4.11 -2.65 -4.06
N LEU A 30 3.95 -1.44 -3.55
CA LEU A 30 5.05 -0.54 -3.25
C LEU A 30 5.27 -0.55 -1.75
N PHE A 31 6.42 -1.09 -1.32
CA PHE A 31 6.85 -1.03 0.07
C PHE A 31 7.67 0.22 0.28
N ILE A 32 7.36 0.95 1.33
CA ILE A 32 8.02 2.22 1.66
C ILE A 32 8.45 2.18 3.12
N ASP A 33 9.76 2.32 3.36
CA ASP A 33 10.30 2.43 4.71
C ASP A 33 11.01 3.76 4.89
N ILE A 34 10.85 4.35 6.06
CA ILE A 34 11.57 5.58 6.42
C ILE A 34 12.94 5.19 6.97
N VAL A 35 13.99 5.66 6.31
CA VAL A 35 15.37 5.38 6.71
C VAL A 35 15.65 6.03 8.06
N GLY A 36 16.22 5.25 8.99
CA GLY A 36 16.62 5.74 10.31
C GLY A 36 15.49 6.06 11.27
N TYR A 37 14.30 5.57 10.99
CA TYR A 37 13.11 5.87 11.79
C TYR A 37 13.28 5.56 13.27
N SER A 38 13.86 4.42 13.61
CA SER A 38 14.03 3.99 15.01
C SER A 38 14.98 4.88 15.80
N LYS A 39 15.82 5.65 15.13
CA LYS A 39 16.77 6.57 15.76
C LYS A 39 16.20 7.95 16.04
N LEU A 40 14.99 8.20 15.54
CA LEU A 40 14.33 9.48 15.73
C LEU A 40 13.61 9.55 17.08
N SER A 41 13.49 10.75 17.63
CA SER A 41 12.64 10.99 18.78
C SER A 41 11.17 10.74 18.40
N ILE A 42 10.30 10.58 19.41
CA ILE A 42 8.87 10.35 19.16
C ILE A 42 8.28 11.49 18.34
N ASN A 43 8.63 12.72 18.65
CA ASN A 43 8.12 13.88 17.90
C ASN A 43 8.61 13.89 16.46
N GLN A 44 9.89 13.55 16.24
CA GLN A 44 10.46 13.46 14.90
C GLN A 44 9.83 12.30 14.10
N GLN A 45 9.56 11.17 14.76
CA GLN A 45 8.88 10.05 14.12
C GLN A 45 7.50 10.46 13.60
N ARG A 46 6.76 11.19 14.44
CA ARG A 46 5.44 11.69 14.04
C ARG A 46 5.54 12.64 12.86
N THR A 47 6.50 13.54 12.87
CA THR A 47 6.71 14.50 11.79
C THR A 47 7.01 13.80 10.46
N VAL A 48 7.93 12.82 10.45
CA VAL A 48 8.29 12.14 9.20
C VAL A 48 7.16 11.25 8.70
N VAL A 49 6.36 10.66 9.58
CA VAL A 49 5.19 9.90 9.17
C VAL A 49 4.15 10.81 8.52
N ASP A 50 3.92 11.99 9.10
CA ASP A 50 2.99 12.96 8.51
C ASP A 50 3.48 13.46 7.16
N GLU A 51 4.77 13.73 7.03
CA GLU A 51 5.38 14.13 5.75
C GLU A 51 5.24 13.00 4.71
N LEU A 52 5.49 11.77 5.11
CA LEU A 52 5.33 10.63 4.21
C LEU A 52 3.89 10.53 3.72
N SER A 53 2.93 10.64 4.62
CA SER A 53 1.51 10.60 4.26
C SER A 53 1.16 11.70 3.27
N GLU A 54 1.66 12.90 3.49
CA GLU A 54 1.43 14.04 2.60
C GLU A 54 2.01 13.79 1.21
N VAL A 55 3.25 13.32 1.15
CA VAL A 55 3.92 13.03 -0.13
C VAL A 55 3.17 11.95 -0.89
N VAL A 56 2.78 10.88 -0.21
CA VAL A 56 2.03 9.77 -0.82
C VAL A 56 0.70 10.25 -1.41
N HIS A 57 -0.03 11.07 -0.67
CA HIS A 57 -1.32 11.57 -1.14
C HIS A 57 -1.21 12.52 -2.34
N ARG A 58 -0.03 13.07 -2.62
CA ARG A 58 0.21 13.90 -3.79
C ARG A 58 0.59 13.12 -5.03
N SER A 59 0.84 11.82 -4.91
CA SER A 59 1.17 10.99 -6.05
C SER A 59 -0.04 10.83 -6.95
N ASP A 60 0.14 11.06 -8.25
CA ASP A 60 -0.92 10.86 -9.25
C ASP A 60 -1.37 9.41 -9.29
N GLN A 61 -0.43 8.47 -9.21
CA GLN A 61 -0.76 7.05 -9.24
C GLN A 61 -1.58 6.65 -8.02
N PHE A 62 -1.21 7.18 -6.85
CA PHE A 62 -1.98 6.96 -5.64
C PHE A 62 -3.41 7.49 -5.80
N GLN A 63 -3.55 8.72 -6.25
CA GLN A 63 -4.86 9.37 -6.39
C GLN A 63 -5.76 8.63 -7.38
N LYS A 64 -5.20 8.22 -8.52
CA LYS A 64 -5.96 7.46 -9.52
C LYS A 64 -6.43 6.11 -9.01
N ALA A 65 -5.55 5.39 -8.33
CA ALA A 65 -5.90 4.08 -7.79
C ALA A 65 -6.91 4.19 -6.66
N GLU A 66 -6.77 5.20 -5.81
CA GLU A 66 -7.72 5.45 -4.72
C GLU A 66 -9.10 5.82 -5.27
N ALA A 67 -9.15 6.70 -6.25
CA ALA A 67 -10.41 7.12 -6.88
C ALA A 67 -11.12 5.96 -7.57
N ALA A 68 -10.36 5.01 -8.13
CA ALA A 68 -10.91 3.82 -8.76
C ALA A 68 -11.25 2.72 -7.75
N GLU A 69 -11.01 2.94 -6.47
CA GLU A 69 -11.18 1.95 -5.42
C GLU A 69 -10.34 0.68 -5.68
N ARG A 70 -9.16 0.87 -6.24
CA ARG A 70 -8.22 -0.18 -6.60
C ARG A 70 -6.89 -0.05 -5.87
N LEU A 71 -6.95 0.43 -4.63
CA LEU A 71 -5.78 0.67 -3.79
C LEU A 71 -6.09 0.31 -2.34
N ILE A 72 -5.14 -0.35 -1.69
CA ILE A 72 -5.17 -0.53 -0.25
C ILE A 72 -3.89 0.07 0.32
N LYS A 73 -4.03 0.91 1.33
CA LYS A 73 -2.90 1.48 2.06
C LYS A 73 -2.78 0.78 3.40
N ILE A 74 -1.63 0.19 3.64
CA ILE A 74 -1.36 -0.55 4.88
C ILE A 74 -0.23 0.17 5.62
N PRO A 75 -0.52 0.84 6.74
CA PRO A 75 0.53 1.42 7.56
C PRO A 75 1.39 0.32 8.18
N THR A 76 2.69 0.54 8.19
CA THR A 76 3.65 -0.30 8.92
C THR A 76 4.26 0.55 10.03
N GLY A 77 5.08 -0.04 10.90
CA GLY A 77 5.66 0.71 12.01
C GLY A 77 6.51 1.90 11.54
N ASP A 78 7.28 1.72 10.50
CA ASP A 78 8.26 2.69 10.01
C ASP A 78 8.01 3.11 8.56
N GLY A 79 6.79 2.91 8.05
CA GLY A 79 6.46 3.29 6.68
C GLY A 79 5.07 2.84 6.30
N MET A 80 4.93 2.35 5.09
CA MET A 80 3.66 1.83 4.60
C MET A 80 3.85 0.91 3.40
N ALA A 81 2.81 0.13 3.10
CA ALA A 81 2.69 -0.63 1.86
C ALA A 81 1.50 -0.11 1.09
N LEU A 82 1.69 0.15 -0.19
CA LEU A 82 0.62 0.55 -1.10
C LEU A 82 0.36 -0.62 -2.04
N VAL A 83 -0.85 -1.16 -1.96
CA VAL A 83 -1.25 -2.32 -2.76
C VAL A 83 -2.11 -1.83 -3.91
N PHE A 84 -1.55 -1.89 -5.11
CA PHE A 84 -2.23 -1.43 -6.34
C PHE A 84 -2.84 -2.63 -7.06
N TYR A 85 -4.10 -2.49 -7.43
CA TYR A 85 -4.80 -3.45 -8.28
C TYR A 85 -5.03 -2.91 -9.69
N THR A 86 -4.30 -1.87 -10.06
CA THR A 86 -4.47 -1.18 -11.35
C THR A 86 -3.56 -1.78 -12.41
N SER A 87 -2.27 -1.49 -12.35
CA SER A 87 -1.32 -1.96 -13.36
C SER A 87 0.02 -2.30 -12.70
N PRO A 88 0.84 -3.15 -13.35
CA PRO A 88 2.17 -3.44 -12.82
C PRO A 88 3.10 -2.23 -12.79
N GLU A 89 2.85 -1.23 -13.62
CA GLU A 89 3.64 -0.02 -13.66
C GLU A 89 3.31 0.96 -12.56
N ALA A 90 2.10 0.87 -11.97
CA ALA A 90 1.62 1.85 -10.99
C ALA A 90 2.56 2.02 -9.79
N PRO A 91 3.03 0.95 -9.12
CA PRO A 91 3.94 1.15 -7.99
C PRO A 91 5.28 1.76 -8.40
N ALA A 92 5.82 1.39 -9.54
CA ALA A 92 7.09 1.95 -10.02
C ALA A 92 6.93 3.44 -10.35
N GLN A 93 5.87 3.79 -11.04
CA GLN A 93 5.57 5.19 -11.36
C GLN A 93 5.31 6.00 -10.09
N CYS A 94 4.59 5.42 -9.14
CA CYS A 94 4.39 6.05 -7.84
C CYS A 94 5.73 6.31 -7.14
N ALA A 95 6.62 5.33 -7.12
CA ALA A 95 7.96 5.50 -6.52
C ALA A 95 8.74 6.63 -7.17
N ILE A 96 8.66 6.76 -8.50
CA ILE A 96 9.32 7.85 -9.22
C ILE A 96 8.73 9.19 -8.81
N GLU A 97 7.41 9.28 -8.72
CA GLU A 97 6.74 10.51 -8.28
C GLU A 97 7.15 10.90 -6.86
N LEU A 98 7.16 9.93 -5.96
CA LEU A 98 7.60 10.16 -4.58
C LEU A 98 9.05 10.65 -4.55
N SER A 99 9.93 10.00 -5.31
CA SER A 99 11.36 10.37 -5.36
C SER A 99 11.55 11.82 -5.80
N ARG A 100 10.75 12.27 -6.75
CA ARG A 100 10.81 13.68 -7.20
C ARG A 100 10.33 14.64 -6.12
N MET A 101 9.27 14.29 -5.42
CA MET A 101 8.72 15.13 -4.37
C MET A 101 9.63 15.21 -3.14
N LEU A 102 10.41 14.15 -2.87
CA LEU A 102 11.31 14.10 -1.73
C LEU A 102 12.37 15.21 -1.73
N LYS A 103 12.64 15.82 -2.88
CA LYS A 103 13.59 16.94 -2.95
C LYS A 103 13.16 18.10 -2.08
N LYS A 104 11.87 18.24 -1.80
CA LYS A 104 11.32 19.28 -0.92
C LYS A 104 11.27 18.86 0.54
N TYR A 105 11.62 17.62 0.84
CA TYR A 105 11.58 17.06 2.20
C TYR A 105 12.93 16.43 2.53
N PRO A 106 13.97 17.22 2.76
CA PRO A 106 15.33 16.68 2.91
C PRO A 106 15.51 15.77 4.12
N ARG A 107 14.63 15.87 5.11
CA ARG A 107 14.68 14.98 6.28
C ARG A 107 14.05 13.64 6.02
N LEU A 108 13.20 13.54 5.01
CA LEU A 108 12.47 12.34 4.70
C LEU A 108 13.25 11.52 3.68
N GLN A 109 13.94 10.49 4.16
CA GLN A 109 14.65 9.55 3.30
C GLN A 109 13.91 8.24 3.29
N LEU A 110 13.59 7.75 2.10
CA LEU A 110 12.80 6.56 1.93
C LEU A 110 13.60 5.44 1.26
N ARG A 111 13.33 4.22 1.70
CA ARG A 111 13.71 3.01 0.99
C ARG A 111 12.43 2.44 0.41
N MET A 112 12.45 2.13 -0.88
CA MET A 112 11.27 1.64 -1.58
C MET A 112 11.60 0.36 -2.33
N GLY A 113 10.61 -0.54 -2.38
CA GLY A 113 10.72 -1.78 -3.14
C GLY A 113 9.37 -2.11 -3.78
N VAL A 114 9.42 -2.77 -4.93
CA VAL A 114 8.22 -3.16 -5.67
C VAL A 114 8.15 -4.67 -5.75
N HIS A 115 6.96 -5.22 -5.54
CA HIS A 115 6.71 -6.65 -5.66
C HIS A 115 5.33 -6.84 -6.30
N SER A 116 5.24 -7.84 -7.17
CA SER A 116 3.97 -8.25 -7.75
C SER A 116 3.70 -9.71 -7.44
N GLY A 117 2.47 -10.02 -7.15
CA GLY A 117 2.10 -11.39 -6.84
C GLY A 117 0.62 -11.56 -6.62
N PRO A 118 0.15 -12.81 -6.55
CA PRO A 118 -1.25 -13.07 -6.28
C PRO A 118 -1.60 -12.75 -4.83
N VAL A 119 -2.77 -12.16 -4.64
CA VAL A 119 -3.34 -11.92 -3.32
C VAL A 119 -4.75 -12.47 -3.31
N SER A 120 -5.20 -12.93 -2.13
CA SER A 120 -6.56 -13.40 -1.94
C SER A 120 -7.38 -12.30 -1.30
N GLY A 121 -8.42 -11.89 -1.98
CA GLY A 121 -9.44 -11.04 -1.41
C GLY A 121 -10.65 -11.87 -1.05
N VAL A 122 -11.27 -11.57 0.07
CA VAL A 122 -12.46 -12.27 0.53
C VAL A 122 -13.56 -11.26 0.76
N LEU A 123 -14.71 -11.48 0.12
CA LEU A 123 -15.88 -10.66 0.33
C LEU A 123 -16.56 -11.06 1.63
N THR A 124 -16.76 -10.09 2.50
CA THR A 124 -17.40 -10.33 3.81
C THR A 124 -18.73 -9.54 3.96
#